data_d4aa69c6e29e138efe74418dee14bc7f
#
_entry.id   d4aa69c6e29e138efe74418dee14bc7f
#
_cell.length_a   1.000
_cell.length_b   1.000
_cell.length_c   1.000
_cell.angle_alpha   90.00
_cell.angle_beta   90.00
_cell.angle_gamma   90.00
#
_symmetry.space_group_name_H-M   'P 1'
#
loop_
_entity.id
_entity.type
_entity.pdbx_description
1 polymer ?
#
loop_
_entity_poly.entity_id
_entity_poly.type
_entity_poly.pdbx_seq_one_letter_code
_entity_poly.pdbx_strand_id
1 'polypeptide(L)'
;MKSAMINLRFEKYQIREFLANDVEAIVKNANNREVSKYMRDSFPYPYSKDNAVQWIDFVKKNYSSLFFAIADENELIGGIGAVPQTDVHRFSAEVGFWLGEFYWNNGILSKALPLFCNYLFTKFDFIRLTANVFEGNEASKKVLEKNGFVLEGKLRKSVFKENKFVDHYIYGLLKKDFKI
;
A
#
# COMPACT_ATOMS: atom_id res chain seq x y z
N MET A 1 3.06 21.47 4.70
CA MET A 1 4.14 20.86 5.50
C MET A 1 5.08 20.15 4.52
N LYS A 2 6.40 20.44 4.55
CA LYS A 2 7.37 19.65 3.77
C LYS A 2 7.26 18.21 4.20
N SER A 3 7.09 17.26 3.26
CA SER A 3 7.19 15.83 3.50
C SER A 3 8.50 15.57 4.25
N ALA A 4 8.41 15.07 5.48
CA ALA A 4 9.59 14.56 6.15
C ALA A 4 10.09 13.39 5.32
N MET A 5 11.33 13.44 4.85
CA MET A 5 11.95 12.34 4.11
C MET A 5 11.78 11.06 4.92
N ILE A 6 11.01 10.10 4.38
CA ILE A 6 10.85 8.80 5.00
C ILE A 6 12.00 7.90 4.58
N ASN A 7 12.62 7.25 5.54
CA ASN A 7 13.59 6.19 5.32
C ASN A 7 13.50 5.20 6.49
N LEU A 8 12.59 4.22 6.34
CA LEU A 8 12.39 3.17 7.34
C LEU A 8 13.08 1.90 6.85
N ARG A 9 14.13 1.48 7.54
CA ARG A 9 14.92 0.30 7.18
C ARG A 9 14.50 -0.92 7.99
N PHE A 10 14.47 -2.08 7.32
CA PHE A 10 14.27 -3.39 7.96
C PHE A 10 14.99 -4.46 7.14
N GLU A 11 15.83 -5.24 7.78
CA GLU A 11 16.70 -6.20 7.12
C GLU A 11 17.48 -5.54 5.95
N LYS A 12 17.39 -6.10 4.73
CA LYS A 12 17.96 -5.53 3.50
C LYS A 12 16.99 -4.61 2.73
N TYR A 13 15.82 -4.33 3.28
CA TYR A 13 14.77 -3.54 2.63
C TYR A 13 14.60 -2.17 3.29
N GLN A 14 13.94 -1.27 2.56
CA GLN A 14 13.59 0.06 3.04
C GLN A 14 12.27 0.56 2.46
N ILE A 15 11.57 1.39 3.23
CA ILE A 15 10.47 2.22 2.74
C ILE A 15 11.06 3.61 2.51
N ARG A 16 11.01 4.13 1.29
CA ARG A 16 11.59 5.40 0.88
C ARG A 16 10.71 6.15 -0.12
N GLU A 17 11.04 7.37 -0.40
CA GLU A 17 10.41 8.11 -1.51
C GLU A 17 10.66 7.44 -2.86
N PHE A 18 9.72 7.65 -3.80
CA PHE A 18 9.93 7.27 -5.21
C PHE A 18 11.01 8.14 -5.84
N LEU A 19 11.94 7.54 -6.55
CA LEU A 19 13.01 8.19 -7.28
C LEU A 19 12.70 8.24 -8.78
N ALA A 20 13.29 9.21 -9.49
CA ALA A 20 13.08 9.32 -10.94
C ALA A 20 13.60 8.09 -11.72
N ASN A 21 14.62 7.42 -11.19
CA ASN A 21 15.19 6.21 -11.78
C ASN A 21 14.46 4.91 -11.40
N ASP A 22 13.38 4.98 -10.64
CA ASP A 22 12.56 3.79 -10.31
C ASP A 22 11.67 3.32 -11.48
N VAL A 23 11.57 4.07 -12.57
CA VAL A 23 10.65 3.77 -13.69
C VAL A 23 10.74 2.32 -14.18
N GLU A 24 11.95 1.85 -14.48
CA GLU A 24 12.15 0.49 -14.99
C GLU A 24 11.78 -0.57 -13.94
N ALA A 25 12.14 -0.34 -12.69
CA ALA A 25 11.81 -1.23 -11.59
C ALA A 25 10.30 -1.28 -11.30
N ILE A 26 9.61 -0.15 -11.39
CA ILE A 26 8.14 -0.11 -11.30
C ILE A 26 7.53 -0.96 -12.40
N VAL A 27 7.91 -0.73 -13.67
CA VAL A 27 7.36 -1.50 -14.80
C VAL A 27 7.63 -2.99 -14.62
N LYS A 28 8.88 -3.36 -14.30
CA LYS A 28 9.29 -4.76 -14.07
C LYS A 28 8.39 -5.46 -13.04
N ASN A 29 8.11 -4.80 -11.94
CA ASN A 29 7.39 -5.40 -10.80
C ASN A 29 5.87 -5.21 -10.85
N ALA A 30 5.37 -4.12 -11.47
CA ALA A 30 3.95 -3.80 -11.56
C ALA A 30 3.27 -4.40 -12.80
N ASN A 31 4.00 -4.60 -13.91
CA ASN A 31 3.44 -5.17 -15.15
C ASN A 31 3.21 -6.67 -15.03
N ASN A 32 2.38 -7.05 -14.10
CA ASN A 32 2.06 -8.43 -13.79
C ASN A 32 0.56 -8.53 -13.47
N ARG A 33 -0.15 -9.45 -14.13
CA ARG A 33 -1.59 -9.65 -13.94
C ARG A 33 -1.91 -10.13 -12.54
N GLU A 34 -1.09 -10.98 -11.95
CA GLU A 34 -1.28 -11.49 -10.59
C GLU A 34 -1.22 -10.37 -9.54
N VAL A 35 -0.39 -9.35 -9.78
CA VAL A 35 -0.34 -8.13 -8.97
C VAL A 35 -1.58 -7.26 -9.22
N SER A 36 -1.88 -6.95 -10.48
CA SER A 36 -2.92 -5.98 -10.86
C SER A 36 -4.36 -6.46 -10.55
N LYS A 37 -4.61 -7.77 -10.56
CA LYS A 37 -5.96 -8.31 -10.35
C LYS A 37 -6.57 -7.98 -8.98
N TYR A 38 -5.73 -7.68 -7.99
CA TYR A 38 -6.17 -7.27 -6.65
C TYR A 38 -6.01 -5.76 -6.37
N MET A 39 -5.58 -5.01 -7.39
CA MET A 39 -5.46 -3.56 -7.31
C MET A 39 -6.69 -2.86 -7.89
N ARG A 40 -6.87 -1.58 -7.58
CA ARG A 40 -7.90 -0.74 -8.21
C ARG A 40 -7.59 -0.57 -9.71
N ASP A 41 -8.57 -0.24 -10.53
CA ASP A 41 -8.37 -0.04 -11.98
C ASP A 41 -7.47 1.15 -12.32
N SER A 42 -7.27 2.07 -11.37
CA SER A 42 -6.24 3.11 -11.47
C SER A 42 -4.80 2.57 -11.46
N PHE A 43 -4.61 1.29 -11.10
CA PHE A 43 -3.36 0.58 -11.28
C PHE A 43 -3.49 -0.24 -12.58
N PRO A 44 -2.94 0.24 -13.70
CA PRO A 44 -3.23 -0.31 -15.01
C PRO A 44 -2.58 -1.68 -15.23
N TYR A 45 -3.16 -2.42 -16.17
CA TYR A 45 -2.53 -3.59 -16.76
C TYR A 45 -2.86 -3.65 -18.26
N PRO A 46 -1.88 -3.72 -19.18
CA PRO A 46 -0.43 -3.71 -18.95
C PRO A 46 0.08 -2.40 -18.31
N TYR A 47 1.15 -2.51 -17.51
CA TYR A 47 1.77 -1.36 -16.84
C TYR A 47 2.94 -0.84 -17.69
N SER A 48 2.79 0.33 -18.30
CA SER A 48 3.76 0.93 -19.21
C SER A 48 4.78 1.84 -18.48
N LYS A 49 5.85 2.22 -19.20
CA LYS A 49 6.79 3.25 -18.70
C LYS A 49 6.10 4.60 -18.47
N ASP A 50 5.18 4.98 -19.35
CA ASP A 50 4.43 6.22 -19.20
C ASP A 50 3.58 6.20 -17.92
N ASN A 51 2.99 5.06 -17.58
CA ASN A 51 2.28 4.91 -16.32
C ASN A 51 3.21 5.09 -15.11
N ALA A 52 4.42 4.54 -15.17
CA ALA A 52 5.40 4.69 -14.08
C ALA A 52 5.87 6.14 -13.93
N VAL A 53 6.14 6.83 -15.03
CA VAL A 53 6.50 8.26 -15.03
C VAL A 53 5.36 9.10 -14.46
N GLN A 54 4.13 8.90 -14.95
CA GLN A 54 2.94 9.61 -14.46
C GLN A 54 2.71 9.37 -12.96
N TRP A 55 2.92 8.14 -12.48
CA TRP A 55 2.80 7.82 -11.07
C TRP A 55 3.84 8.54 -10.21
N ILE A 56 5.11 8.51 -10.61
CA ILE A 56 6.19 9.22 -9.89
C ILE A 56 5.91 10.72 -9.85
N ASP A 57 5.49 11.30 -10.98
CA ASP A 57 5.13 12.71 -11.08
C ASP A 57 3.93 13.07 -10.21
N PHE A 58 2.90 12.21 -10.21
CA PHE A 58 1.73 12.37 -9.35
C PHE A 58 2.13 12.40 -7.87
N VAL A 59 2.93 11.43 -7.43
CA VAL A 59 3.38 11.36 -6.03
C VAL A 59 4.21 12.60 -5.65
N LYS A 60 5.12 13.05 -6.53
CA LYS A 60 5.96 14.22 -6.29
C LYS A 60 5.18 15.54 -6.22
N LYS A 61 4.12 15.68 -7.01
CA LYS A 61 3.28 16.90 -7.05
C LYS A 61 2.25 16.94 -5.91
N ASN A 62 1.84 15.78 -5.40
CA ASN A 62 0.81 15.68 -4.35
C ASN A 62 1.45 15.47 -2.98
N TYR A 63 1.94 16.53 -2.36
CA TYR A 63 2.59 16.51 -1.03
C TYR A 63 1.71 16.00 0.12
N SER A 64 0.40 15.94 -0.07
CA SER A 64 -0.53 15.30 0.87
C SER A 64 -0.63 13.78 0.68
N SER A 65 -0.05 13.23 -0.40
CA SER A 65 -0.06 11.80 -0.67
C SER A 65 1.05 11.12 0.13
N LEU A 66 0.66 10.10 0.88
CA LEU A 66 1.57 9.31 1.70
C LEU A 66 1.92 8.00 0.98
N PHE A 67 2.46 8.11 -0.25
CA PHE A 67 2.85 6.96 -1.08
C PHE A 67 4.36 6.85 -1.16
N PHE A 68 4.87 5.65 -0.89
CA PHE A 68 6.29 5.36 -0.79
C PHE A 68 6.64 4.06 -1.50
N ALA A 69 7.88 3.97 -1.95
CA ALA A 69 8.47 2.78 -2.51
C ALA A 69 8.90 1.82 -1.40
N ILE A 70 8.68 0.53 -1.61
CA ILE A 70 9.40 -0.53 -0.92
C ILE A 70 10.54 -0.93 -1.86
N ALA A 71 11.77 -0.91 -1.37
CA ALA A 71 12.96 -1.21 -2.16
C ALA A 71 13.91 -2.14 -1.40
N ASP A 72 14.68 -2.90 -2.13
CA ASP A 72 15.88 -3.56 -1.61
C ASP A 72 17.14 -2.72 -1.91
N GLU A 73 18.31 -3.31 -1.83
CA GLU A 73 19.59 -2.64 -2.09
C GLU A 73 19.78 -2.25 -3.57
N ASN A 74 19.06 -2.91 -4.49
CA ASN A 74 19.26 -2.77 -5.92
C ASN A 74 18.16 -1.95 -6.59
N GLU A 75 16.87 -2.21 -6.24
CA GLU A 75 15.76 -1.64 -6.98
C GLU A 75 14.49 -1.49 -6.11
N LEU A 76 13.51 -0.77 -6.62
CA LEU A 76 12.15 -0.78 -6.11
C LEU A 76 11.50 -2.14 -6.40
N ILE A 77 10.90 -2.73 -5.36
CA ILE A 77 10.24 -4.04 -5.41
C ILE A 77 8.73 -3.97 -5.20
N GLY A 78 8.19 -2.80 -4.83
CA GLY A 78 6.78 -2.60 -4.56
C GLY A 78 6.47 -1.21 -4.04
N GLY A 79 5.27 -1.04 -3.50
CA GLY A 79 4.83 0.22 -2.92
C GLY A 79 3.95 0.03 -1.70
N ILE A 80 3.97 1.03 -0.83
CA ILE A 80 3.11 1.15 0.34
C ILE A 80 2.65 2.59 0.47
N GLY A 81 1.41 2.80 0.91
CA GLY A 81 0.91 4.16 1.04
C GLY A 81 -0.31 4.26 1.91
N ALA A 82 -0.70 5.51 2.18
CA ALA A 82 -1.92 5.83 2.89
C ALA A 82 -2.63 7.00 2.22
N VAL A 83 -3.94 6.93 2.17
CA VAL A 83 -4.83 7.99 1.73
C VAL A 83 -5.54 8.57 2.95
N PRO A 84 -5.14 9.76 3.43
CA PRO A 84 -5.85 10.44 4.50
C PRO A 84 -7.32 10.66 4.13
N GLN A 85 -8.20 10.42 5.09
CA GLN A 85 -9.61 10.72 4.92
C GLN A 85 -9.88 12.19 5.25
N THR A 86 -11.03 12.68 4.86
CA THR A 86 -11.40 14.10 5.00
C THR A 86 -12.64 14.26 5.89
N ASP A 87 -12.97 15.52 6.22
CA ASP A 87 -14.17 15.92 6.94
C ASP A 87 -14.30 15.17 8.29
N VAL A 88 -15.41 14.52 8.54
CA VAL A 88 -15.68 13.78 9.79
C VAL A 88 -14.73 12.59 9.99
N HIS A 89 -14.11 12.10 8.91
CA HIS A 89 -13.15 10.99 8.92
C HIS A 89 -11.67 11.43 8.97
N ARG A 90 -11.37 12.72 9.14
CA ARG A 90 -10.02 13.32 9.04
C ARG A 90 -8.94 12.70 9.94
N PHE A 91 -9.33 11.98 10.98
CA PHE A 91 -8.41 11.25 11.87
C PHE A 91 -8.18 9.78 11.45
N SER A 92 -8.59 9.44 10.22
CA SER A 92 -8.40 8.10 9.65
C SER A 92 -7.63 8.17 8.34
N ALA A 93 -6.93 7.09 8.00
CA ALA A 93 -6.33 6.92 6.69
C ALA A 93 -6.55 5.49 6.17
N GLU A 94 -6.72 5.35 4.86
CA GLU A 94 -6.76 4.05 4.20
C GLU A 94 -5.35 3.68 3.77
N VAL A 95 -4.82 2.56 4.27
CA VAL A 95 -3.51 2.02 3.87
C VAL A 95 -3.65 1.01 2.75
N GLY A 96 -2.67 1.00 1.84
CA GLY A 96 -2.58 0.04 0.76
C GLY A 96 -1.13 -0.30 0.46
N PHE A 97 -0.91 -1.48 -0.11
CA PHE A 97 0.42 -1.96 -0.46
C PHE A 97 0.36 -2.96 -1.62
N TRP A 98 1.50 -3.10 -2.30
CA TRP A 98 1.72 -4.12 -3.31
C TRP A 98 3.20 -4.50 -3.37
N LEU A 99 3.50 -5.70 -3.84
CA LEU A 99 4.85 -6.17 -4.18
C LEU A 99 4.84 -6.88 -5.54
N GLY A 100 5.96 -6.81 -6.24
CA GLY A 100 6.21 -7.68 -7.38
C GLY A 100 6.09 -9.16 -6.97
N GLU A 101 5.55 -10.00 -7.84
CA GLU A 101 5.25 -11.41 -7.56
C GLU A 101 6.48 -12.20 -7.08
N PHE A 102 7.65 -11.91 -7.65
CA PHE A 102 8.93 -12.55 -7.27
C PHE A 102 9.28 -12.39 -5.79
N TYR A 103 8.77 -11.32 -5.15
CA TYR A 103 9.03 -10.99 -3.75
C TYR A 103 7.96 -11.50 -2.77
N TRP A 104 6.94 -12.21 -3.26
CA TRP A 104 5.88 -12.76 -2.41
C TRP A 104 6.40 -13.88 -1.52
N ASN A 105 5.67 -14.16 -0.44
CA ASN A 105 5.94 -15.22 0.54
C ASN A 105 7.27 -15.08 1.32
N ASN A 106 7.97 -13.95 1.20
CA ASN A 106 9.22 -13.67 1.92
C ASN A 106 9.00 -12.85 3.21
N GLY A 107 7.74 -12.62 3.62
CA GLY A 107 7.42 -11.89 4.84
C GLY A 107 7.70 -10.38 4.80
N ILE A 108 8.07 -9.82 3.64
CA ILE A 108 8.46 -8.42 3.48
C ILE A 108 7.35 -7.48 3.95
N LEU A 109 6.11 -7.66 3.45
CA LEU A 109 4.97 -6.81 3.86
C LEU A 109 4.61 -6.98 5.34
N SER A 110 4.78 -8.17 5.90
CA SER A 110 4.54 -8.39 7.33
C SER A 110 5.51 -7.60 8.24
N LYS A 111 6.66 -7.17 7.71
CA LYS A 111 7.66 -6.33 8.40
C LYS A 111 7.55 -4.86 8.00
N ALA A 112 7.25 -4.57 6.74
CA ALA A 112 7.09 -3.21 6.23
C ALA A 112 5.85 -2.52 6.82
N LEU A 113 4.72 -3.22 6.88
CA LEU A 113 3.44 -2.65 7.31
C LEU A 113 3.47 -2.10 8.74
N PRO A 114 3.97 -2.81 9.78
CA PRO A 114 4.00 -2.25 11.13
C PRO A 114 4.92 -1.03 11.25
N LEU A 115 6.05 -0.99 10.55
CA LEU A 115 6.90 0.20 10.51
C LEU A 115 6.18 1.39 9.90
N PHE A 116 5.43 1.16 8.83
CA PHE A 116 4.65 2.20 8.18
C PHE A 116 3.46 2.66 9.04
N CYS A 117 2.74 1.74 9.69
CA CYS A 117 1.67 2.08 10.64
C CYS A 117 2.22 2.92 11.80
N ASN A 118 3.37 2.55 12.36
CA ASN A 118 4.03 3.34 13.40
C ASN A 118 4.38 4.75 12.92
N TYR A 119 4.95 4.86 11.73
CA TYR A 119 5.21 6.17 11.11
C TYR A 119 3.95 7.01 11.01
N LEU A 120 2.84 6.44 10.51
CA LEU A 120 1.58 7.14 10.38
C LEU A 120 1.02 7.60 11.74
N PHE A 121 0.98 6.72 12.73
CA PHE A 121 0.47 7.04 14.07
C PHE A 121 1.35 8.01 14.86
N THR A 122 2.64 8.09 14.53
CA THR A 122 3.60 8.98 15.21
C THR A 122 3.67 10.37 14.58
N LYS A 123 3.58 10.43 13.25
CA LYS A 123 3.79 11.68 12.50
C LYS A 123 2.50 12.43 12.18
N PHE A 124 1.36 11.76 12.29
CA PHE A 124 0.05 12.32 11.99
C PHE A 124 -0.93 12.05 13.14
N ASP A 125 -2.00 12.84 13.20
CA ASP A 125 -3.03 12.71 14.24
C ASP A 125 -4.04 11.58 13.95
N PHE A 126 -3.65 10.58 13.17
CA PHE A 126 -4.51 9.44 12.91
C PHE A 126 -4.72 8.61 14.18
N ILE A 127 -5.98 8.28 14.43
CA ILE A 127 -6.39 7.37 15.51
C ILE A 127 -6.80 6.00 14.95
N ARG A 128 -6.95 5.92 13.62
CA ARG A 128 -7.44 4.74 12.92
C ARG A 128 -6.80 4.60 11.55
N LEU A 129 -6.42 3.38 11.21
CA LEU A 129 -6.05 2.99 9.86
C LEU A 129 -7.06 1.96 9.35
N THR A 130 -7.40 2.02 8.07
CA THR A 130 -8.23 1.03 7.39
C THR A 130 -7.46 0.42 6.24
N ALA A 131 -7.82 -0.80 5.86
CA ALA A 131 -7.32 -1.44 4.65
C ALA A 131 -8.45 -2.20 3.97
N ASN A 132 -8.45 -2.15 2.65
CA ASN A 132 -9.49 -2.73 1.82
C ASN A 132 -8.92 -3.90 1.02
N VAL A 133 -9.58 -5.07 1.06
CA VAL A 133 -9.11 -6.29 0.40
C VAL A 133 -10.22 -6.90 -0.46
N PHE A 134 -9.93 -7.16 -1.72
CA PHE A 134 -10.87 -7.84 -2.62
C PHE A 134 -10.89 -9.36 -2.34
N GLU A 135 -12.04 -9.97 -2.59
CA GLU A 135 -12.24 -11.41 -2.51
C GLU A 135 -11.15 -12.17 -3.25
N GLY A 136 -10.60 -13.22 -2.61
CA GLY A 136 -9.54 -14.06 -3.17
C GLY A 136 -8.12 -13.60 -2.83
N ASN A 137 -7.90 -12.39 -2.29
CA ASN A 137 -6.58 -11.92 -1.87
C ASN A 137 -6.26 -12.36 -0.42
N GLU A 138 -6.11 -13.65 -0.23
CA GLU A 138 -5.84 -14.23 1.11
C GLU A 138 -4.46 -13.83 1.66
N ALA A 139 -3.50 -13.54 0.77
CA ALA A 139 -2.17 -13.10 1.18
C ALA A 139 -2.24 -11.74 1.90
N SER A 140 -2.97 -10.75 1.34
CA SER A 140 -3.17 -9.45 1.97
C SER A 140 -3.94 -9.55 3.28
N LYS A 141 -4.99 -10.40 3.36
CA LYS A 141 -5.72 -10.64 4.62
C LYS A 141 -4.77 -11.11 5.72
N LYS A 142 -3.96 -12.15 5.45
CA LYS A 142 -2.98 -12.67 6.41
C LYS A 142 -1.95 -11.63 6.85
N VAL A 143 -1.48 -10.78 5.94
CA VAL A 143 -0.55 -9.68 6.29
C VAL A 143 -1.22 -8.69 7.24
N LEU A 144 -2.46 -8.29 6.97
CA LEU A 144 -3.21 -7.37 7.80
C LEU A 144 -3.48 -7.96 9.20
N GLU A 145 -4.03 -9.16 9.27
CA GLU A 145 -4.37 -9.85 10.52
C GLU A 145 -3.13 -10.06 11.40
N LYS A 146 -2.00 -10.48 10.80
CA LYS A 146 -0.72 -10.62 11.52
C LYS A 146 -0.24 -9.30 12.12
N ASN A 147 -0.63 -8.17 11.56
CA ASN A 147 -0.25 -6.84 12.02
C ASN A 147 -1.36 -6.15 12.84
N GLY A 148 -2.30 -6.91 13.39
CA GLY A 148 -3.29 -6.43 14.33
C GLY A 148 -4.51 -5.75 13.70
N PHE A 149 -4.64 -5.77 12.37
CA PHE A 149 -5.87 -5.33 11.73
C PHE A 149 -6.99 -6.35 11.97
N VAL A 150 -8.16 -5.86 12.31
CA VAL A 150 -9.36 -6.66 12.57
C VAL A 150 -10.32 -6.53 11.40
N LEU A 151 -10.92 -7.63 10.96
CA LEU A 151 -12.00 -7.61 9.97
C LEU A 151 -13.24 -6.95 10.59
N GLU A 152 -13.68 -5.83 10.04
CA GLU A 152 -14.83 -5.06 10.53
C GLU A 152 -16.06 -5.18 9.65
N GLY A 153 -15.87 -5.57 8.39
CA GLY A 153 -17.00 -5.69 7.49
C GLY A 153 -16.70 -6.44 6.20
N LYS A 154 -17.77 -6.96 5.61
CA LYS A 154 -17.78 -7.60 4.29
C LYS A 154 -18.90 -6.97 3.46
N LEU A 155 -18.54 -6.25 2.42
CA LEU A 155 -19.47 -5.68 1.46
C LEU A 155 -19.67 -6.67 0.32
N ARG A 156 -20.85 -7.27 0.24
CA ARG A 156 -21.14 -8.32 -0.74
C ARG A 156 -21.27 -7.71 -2.14
N LYS A 157 -20.53 -8.26 -3.14
CA LYS A 157 -20.60 -7.91 -4.56
C LYS A 157 -20.43 -6.41 -4.84
N SER A 158 -19.68 -5.70 -4.00
CA SER A 158 -19.51 -4.25 -4.07
C SER A 158 -18.39 -3.80 -5.02
N VAL A 159 -17.59 -4.72 -5.53
CA VAL A 159 -16.49 -4.44 -6.46
C VAL A 159 -16.72 -5.19 -7.76
N PHE A 160 -16.60 -4.48 -8.89
CA PHE A 160 -16.54 -5.09 -10.22
C PHE A 160 -15.08 -5.15 -10.66
N LYS A 161 -14.55 -6.36 -10.80
CA LYS A 161 -13.16 -6.59 -11.20
C LYS A 161 -13.08 -7.83 -12.09
N GLU A 162 -12.28 -7.77 -13.16
CA GLU A 162 -12.09 -8.87 -14.09
C GLU A 162 -13.43 -9.46 -14.60
N ASN A 163 -14.36 -8.58 -15.01
CA ASN A 163 -15.71 -8.92 -15.53
C ASN A 163 -16.60 -9.69 -14.54
N LYS A 164 -16.35 -9.56 -13.23
CA LYS A 164 -17.21 -10.17 -12.22
C LYS A 164 -17.38 -9.27 -11.00
N PHE A 165 -18.50 -9.44 -10.30
CA PHE A 165 -18.73 -8.82 -9.01
C PHE A 165 -18.09 -9.68 -7.92
N VAL A 166 -17.23 -9.07 -7.12
CA VAL A 166 -16.55 -9.72 -5.99
C VAL A 166 -16.87 -9.02 -4.68
N ASP A 167 -16.69 -9.72 -3.59
CA ASP A 167 -16.85 -9.18 -2.25
C ASP A 167 -15.65 -8.31 -1.86
N HIS A 168 -15.89 -7.36 -0.97
CA HIS A 168 -14.91 -6.43 -0.47
C HIS A 168 -14.83 -6.52 1.04
N TYR A 169 -13.65 -6.74 1.59
CA TYR A 169 -13.39 -6.89 3.01
C TYR A 169 -12.75 -5.62 3.55
N ILE A 170 -13.31 -5.10 4.65
CA ILE A 170 -12.83 -3.89 5.31
C ILE A 170 -12.16 -4.29 6.61
N TYR A 171 -10.90 -3.94 6.73
CA TYR A 171 -10.08 -4.14 7.91
C TYR A 171 -9.81 -2.81 8.61
N GLY A 172 -9.74 -2.83 9.94
CA GLY A 172 -9.43 -1.66 10.76
C GLY A 172 -8.35 -1.93 11.79
N LEU A 173 -7.53 -0.91 12.08
CA LEU A 173 -6.54 -0.90 13.15
C LEU A 173 -6.65 0.41 13.92
N LEU A 174 -6.91 0.35 15.23
CA LEU A 174 -6.92 1.54 16.08
C LEU A 174 -5.53 1.79 16.67
N LYS A 175 -5.15 3.06 16.78
CA LYS A 175 -3.86 3.46 17.38
C LYS A 175 -3.65 2.86 18.77
N LYS A 176 -4.69 2.79 19.60
CA LYS A 176 -4.63 2.23 20.97
C LYS A 176 -4.36 0.72 21.01
N ASP A 177 -4.72 0.00 19.93
CA ASP A 177 -4.58 -1.46 19.82
C ASP A 177 -3.29 -1.85 19.08
N PHE A 178 -2.61 -0.86 18.47
CA PHE A 178 -1.37 -1.07 17.73
C PHE A 178 -0.21 -1.36 18.69
N LYS A 179 0.50 -2.46 18.45
CA LYS A 179 1.71 -2.88 19.19
C LYS A 179 2.84 -3.11 18.19
N ILE A 180 4.02 -2.57 18.48
CA ILE A 180 5.27 -2.84 17.75
C ILE A 180 5.94 -4.06 18.37
#